data_2a76e37286675fddf3a75e88efbc52a0
#
_entry.id   2a76e37286675fddf3a75e88efbc52a0
#
_cell.length_a   1.000
_cell.length_b   1.000
_cell.length_c   1.000
_cell.angle_alpha   90.00
_cell.angle_beta   90.00
_cell.angle_gamma   90.00
#
_symmetry.space_group_name_H-M   'P 1'
#
loop_
_entity.id
_entity.type
_entity.pdbx_description
1 polymer ?
#
loop_
_entity_poly.entity_id
_entity_poly.type
_entity_poly.pdbx_seq_one_letter_code
_entity_poly.pdbx_strand_id
1 'polypeptide(L)'
;MLKVWGRASSFNVQKAMWAIGELGLDAERIDAGGRFGGLDTPDYLAMNPNGRIPVLDHDGVVVWESHSIVRYLAATFGRGTLWAEDPAERSLADRWMDWTAATLQPAFMDIFWGYYRTPEPKRDWTVIRRGIDGCKRLYGILDQHLATQPFVAGDYLTLGDIPVGATLYRYFELDLPRPSLPNVEAYYARLQDRPAYRQHVMVPFDELKGHTDY
;
A
#
# COMPACT_ATOMS: atom_id res chain seq x y z
N MET A 1 3.23 22.86 -3.62
CA MET A 1 3.80 22.08 -2.48
C MET A 1 2.89 20.89 -2.22
N LEU A 2 3.46 19.70 -2.00
CA LEU A 2 2.66 18.51 -1.69
C LEU A 2 2.44 18.41 -0.17
N LYS A 3 1.19 18.20 0.24
CA LYS A 3 0.83 17.89 1.63
C LYS A 3 0.06 16.57 1.68
N VAL A 4 0.42 15.69 2.62
CA VAL A 4 -0.22 14.38 2.78
C VAL A 4 -0.71 14.23 4.22
N TRP A 5 -2.02 14.17 4.41
CA TRP A 5 -2.60 13.87 5.71
C TRP A 5 -2.67 12.38 5.95
N GLY A 6 -2.09 11.97 7.08
CA GLY A 6 -2.17 10.61 7.55
C GLY A 6 -0.95 10.16 8.36
N ARG A 7 -1.18 9.26 9.32
CA ARG A 7 -0.11 8.70 10.14
C ARG A 7 0.82 7.79 9.33
N ALA A 8 2.10 7.79 9.68
CA ALA A 8 3.14 7.01 8.99
C ALA A 8 2.86 5.48 8.99
N SER A 9 2.26 4.98 10.06
CA SER A 9 1.87 3.56 10.18
C SER A 9 0.63 3.17 9.39
N SER A 10 -0.01 4.08 8.64
CA SER A 10 -1.14 3.71 7.78
C SER A 10 -0.65 3.10 6.49
N PHE A 11 -1.07 1.86 6.22
CA PHE A 11 -0.79 1.14 4.99
C PHE A 11 -1.11 1.94 3.71
N ASN A 12 -2.24 2.66 3.70
CA ASN A 12 -2.62 3.46 2.53
C ASN A 12 -1.80 4.75 2.42
N VAL A 13 -1.38 5.36 3.55
CA VAL A 13 -0.46 6.51 3.55
C VAL A 13 0.91 6.11 3.03
N GLN A 14 1.39 4.92 3.39
CA GLN A 14 2.67 4.40 2.92
C GLN A 14 2.75 4.31 1.40
N LYS A 15 1.67 3.95 0.72
CA LYS A 15 1.61 3.94 -0.76
C LYS A 15 1.87 5.33 -1.35
N ALA A 16 1.18 6.35 -0.84
CA ALA A 16 1.36 7.73 -1.31
C ALA A 16 2.78 8.24 -1.03
N MET A 17 3.27 8.04 0.19
CA MET A 17 4.61 8.50 0.60
C MET A 17 5.72 7.75 -0.15
N TRP A 18 5.56 6.45 -0.43
CA TRP A 18 6.51 5.71 -1.23
C TRP A 18 6.55 6.20 -2.67
N ALA A 19 5.40 6.44 -3.30
CA ALA A 19 5.37 7.03 -4.64
C ALA A 19 6.04 8.41 -4.68
N ILE A 20 5.82 9.26 -3.69
CA ILE A 20 6.49 10.55 -3.53
C ILE A 20 8.01 10.37 -3.44
N GLY A 21 8.48 9.45 -2.61
CA GLY A 21 9.90 9.16 -2.45
C GLY A 21 10.57 8.60 -3.72
N GLU A 22 9.89 7.71 -4.46
CA GLU A 22 10.39 7.18 -5.74
C GLU A 22 10.50 8.27 -6.82
N LEU A 23 9.64 9.28 -6.76
CA LEU A 23 9.67 10.43 -7.66
C LEU A 23 10.64 11.53 -7.21
N GLY A 24 11.32 11.36 -6.06
CA GLY A 24 12.25 12.36 -5.52
C GLY A 24 11.58 13.68 -5.16
N LEU A 25 10.30 13.65 -4.77
CA LEU A 25 9.52 14.83 -4.47
C LEU A 25 9.57 15.17 -2.97
N ASP A 26 9.59 16.45 -2.65
CA ASP A 26 9.40 16.94 -1.29
C ASP A 26 7.90 17.02 -0.96
N ALA A 27 7.53 16.51 0.20
CA ALA A 27 6.18 16.59 0.71
C ALA A 27 6.15 16.77 2.24
N GLU A 28 5.22 17.58 2.70
CA GLU A 28 4.87 17.69 4.11
C GLU A 28 3.87 16.60 4.48
N ARG A 29 4.25 15.66 5.38
CA ARG A 29 3.29 14.71 5.94
C ARG A 29 2.72 15.27 7.25
N ILE A 30 1.40 15.40 7.29
CA ILE A 30 0.64 15.91 8.43
C ILE A 30 -0.01 14.72 9.14
N ASP A 31 0.29 14.54 10.42
CA ASP A 31 -0.30 13.45 11.21
C ASP A 31 -1.82 13.64 11.34
N ALA A 32 -2.57 12.59 10.96
CA ALA A 32 -4.02 12.53 11.03
C ALA A 32 -4.50 11.07 11.15
N GLY A 33 -5.65 10.87 11.76
CA GLY A 33 -6.26 9.56 11.99
C GLY A 33 -5.56 8.71 13.05
N GLY A 34 -6.25 7.67 13.51
CA GLY A 34 -5.82 6.87 14.64
C GLY A 34 -5.67 7.74 15.90
N ARG A 35 -4.55 7.60 16.60
CA ARG A 35 -4.27 8.39 17.83
C ARG A 35 -4.22 9.91 17.63
N PHE A 36 -4.06 10.37 16.40
CA PHE A 36 -4.01 11.80 16.08
C PHE A 36 -5.39 12.42 15.84
N GLY A 37 -6.43 11.61 15.62
CA GLY A 37 -7.79 12.10 15.37
C GLY A 37 -7.90 12.95 14.11
N GLY A 38 -8.81 13.93 14.16
CA GLY A 38 -8.95 15.02 13.19
C GLY A 38 -9.67 14.68 11.88
N LEU A 39 -10.18 13.44 11.72
CA LEU A 39 -10.82 13.00 10.46
C LEU A 39 -12.31 13.39 10.36
N ASP A 40 -12.91 13.83 11.46
CA ASP A 40 -14.32 14.22 11.61
C ASP A 40 -14.53 15.72 11.65
N THR A 41 -13.46 16.50 11.52
CA THR A 41 -13.56 17.97 11.47
C THR A 41 -14.19 18.43 10.15
N PRO A 42 -14.95 19.56 10.14
CA PRO A 42 -15.52 20.10 8.91
C PRO A 42 -14.50 20.33 7.80
N ASP A 43 -13.33 20.84 8.15
CA ASP A 43 -12.24 21.11 7.20
C ASP A 43 -11.70 19.82 6.56
N TYR A 44 -11.52 18.75 7.36
CA TYR A 44 -11.07 17.47 6.85
C TYR A 44 -12.13 16.80 5.97
N LEU A 45 -13.39 16.83 6.41
CA LEU A 45 -14.51 16.24 5.67
C LEU A 45 -14.78 17.00 4.35
N ALA A 46 -14.45 18.28 4.28
CA ALA A 46 -14.48 19.03 3.01
C ALA A 46 -13.42 18.52 2.03
N MET A 47 -12.27 18.02 2.50
CA MET A 47 -11.25 17.39 1.65
C MET A 47 -11.60 15.95 1.29
N ASN A 48 -12.08 15.16 2.26
CA ASN A 48 -12.46 13.77 2.07
C ASN A 48 -13.72 13.42 2.87
N PRO A 49 -14.88 13.33 2.23
CA PRO A 49 -16.16 13.09 2.90
C PRO A 49 -16.25 11.71 3.58
N ASN A 50 -15.32 10.78 3.28
CA ASN A 50 -15.26 9.48 3.95
C ASN A 50 -14.58 9.55 5.33
N GLY A 51 -13.95 10.67 5.73
CA GLY A 51 -13.20 10.77 6.96
C GLY A 51 -12.05 9.76 7.06
N ARG A 52 -11.33 9.53 5.96
CA ARG A 52 -10.26 8.52 5.88
C ARG A 52 -8.96 9.10 5.36
N ILE A 53 -7.85 8.46 5.70
CA ILE A 53 -6.51 8.76 5.23
C ILE A 53 -6.04 7.74 4.17
N PRO A 54 -5.16 8.15 3.24
CA PRO A 54 -4.58 9.48 3.04
C PRO A 54 -5.49 10.47 2.29
N VAL A 55 -5.15 11.75 2.46
CA VAL A 55 -5.55 12.83 1.54
C VAL A 55 -4.28 13.49 1.07
N LEU A 56 -4.17 13.78 -0.23
CA LEU A 56 -3.13 14.61 -0.84
C LEU A 56 -3.73 15.97 -1.19
N ASP A 57 -3.03 17.06 -0.87
CA ASP A 57 -3.23 18.38 -1.46
C ASP A 57 -1.97 18.77 -2.25
N HIS A 58 -2.14 19.08 -3.50
CA HIS A 58 -1.11 19.63 -4.37
C HIS A 58 -1.57 21.02 -4.87
N ASP A 59 -1.17 22.06 -4.13
CA ASP A 59 -1.48 23.46 -4.44
C ASP A 59 -2.98 23.71 -4.71
N GLY A 60 -3.84 23.13 -3.85
CA GLY A 60 -5.30 23.23 -3.93
C GLY A 60 -5.99 22.14 -4.73
N VAL A 61 -5.25 21.26 -5.40
CA VAL A 61 -5.78 20.02 -6.00
C VAL A 61 -5.83 18.94 -4.92
N VAL A 62 -7.03 18.66 -4.42
CA VAL A 62 -7.24 17.66 -3.37
C VAL A 62 -7.57 16.31 -3.98
N VAL A 63 -6.80 15.27 -3.60
CA VAL A 63 -6.99 13.90 -4.06
C VAL A 63 -7.08 12.96 -2.86
N TRP A 64 -8.09 12.10 -2.83
CA TRP A 64 -8.23 11.02 -1.86
C TRP A 64 -8.33 9.67 -2.58
N GLU A 65 -8.34 8.55 -1.84
CA GLU A 65 -8.01 7.18 -2.26
C GLU A 65 -6.53 7.01 -2.60
N SER A 66 -5.86 6.13 -1.87
CA SER A 66 -4.41 5.95 -2.01
C SER A 66 -3.98 5.56 -3.43
N HIS A 67 -4.77 4.76 -4.13
CA HIS A 67 -4.47 4.38 -5.52
C HIS A 67 -4.69 5.54 -6.50
N SER A 68 -5.69 6.39 -6.26
CA SER A 68 -5.89 7.61 -7.04
C SER A 68 -4.76 8.61 -6.82
N ILE A 69 -4.28 8.73 -5.58
CA ILE A 69 -3.11 9.55 -5.25
C ILE A 69 -1.86 9.05 -6.00
N VAL A 70 -1.60 7.74 -5.98
CA VAL A 70 -0.46 7.15 -6.70
C VAL A 70 -0.56 7.42 -8.20
N ARG A 71 -1.74 7.22 -8.81
CA ARG A 71 -1.95 7.53 -10.23
C ARG A 71 -1.76 9.01 -10.54
N TYR A 72 -2.29 9.90 -9.70
CA TYR A 72 -2.13 11.34 -9.86
C TYR A 72 -0.65 11.76 -9.82
N LEU A 73 0.09 11.29 -8.82
CA LEU A 73 1.53 11.58 -8.68
C LEU A 73 2.33 11.02 -9.86
N ALA A 74 2.07 9.77 -10.26
CA ALA A 74 2.73 9.15 -11.39
C ALA A 74 2.44 9.89 -12.71
N ALA A 75 1.20 10.27 -12.97
CA ALA A 75 0.81 11.00 -14.18
C ALA A 75 1.40 12.42 -14.23
N THR A 76 1.51 13.06 -13.05
CA THR A 76 1.98 14.45 -12.96
C THR A 76 3.52 14.55 -13.02
N PHE A 77 4.21 13.65 -12.32
CA PHE A 77 5.66 13.76 -12.09
C PHE A 77 6.46 12.53 -12.56
N GLY A 78 5.81 11.42 -12.86
CA GLY A 78 6.46 10.13 -13.10
C GLY A 78 6.50 9.68 -14.56
N ARG A 79 6.36 10.59 -15.54
CA ARG A 79 6.43 10.26 -16.97
C ARG A 79 7.78 9.64 -17.33
N GLY A 80 7.74 8.50 -18.01
CA GLY A 80 8.94 7.74 -18.36
C GLY A 80 9.59 6.97 -17.20
N THR A 81 8.95 6.98 -16.01
CA THR A 81 9.36 6.19 -14.82
C THR A 81 8.14 5.42 -14.28
N LEU A 82 7.46 5.92 -13.26
CA LEU A 82 6.26 5.26 -12.73
C LEU A 82 5.07 5.25 -13.70
N TRP A 83 5.02 6.17 -14.66
CA TRP A 83 3.93 6.35 -15.61
C TRP A 83 4.35 6.08 -17.04
N ALA A 84 3.81 5.03 -17.64
CA ALA A 84 3.93 4.77 -19.08
C ALA A 84 2.98 5.69 -19.86
N GLU A 85 3.51 6.38 -20.87
CA GLU A 85 2.70 7.29 -21.72
C GLU A 85 1.75 6.51 -22.63
N ASP A 86 2.21 5.37 -23.15
CA ASP A 86 1.38 4.51 -23.98
C ASP A 86 0.29 3.84 -23.12
N PRO A 87 -1.01 3.95 -23.51
CA PRO A 87 -2.10 3.36 -22.74
C PRO A 87 -2.05 1.83 -22.65
N ALA A 88 -1.51 1.14 -23.66
CA ALA A 88 -1.38 -0.31 -23.63
C ALA A 88 -0.31 -0.73 -22.62
N GLU A 89 0.86 -0.10 -22.62
CA GLU A 89 1.90 -0.33 -21.62
C GLU A 89 1.40 0.02 -20.21
N ARG A 90 0.75 1.16 -20.04
CA ARG A 90 0.21 1.58 -18.74
C ARG A 90 -0.83 0.59 -18.20
N SER A 91 -1.64 -0.02 -19.06
CA SER A 91 -2.63 -1.02 -18.65
C SER A 91 -2.01 -2.22 -17.95
N LEU A 92 -0.74 -2.54 -18.25
CA LEU A 92 0.01 -3.61 -17.58
C LEU A 92 0.25 -3.31 -16.10
N ALA A 93 0.44 -2.04 -15.75
CA ALA A 93 0.60 -1.59 -14.36
C ALA A 93 -0.77 -1.34 -13.68
N ASP A 94 -1.71 -0.71 -14.39
CA ASP A 94 -3.04 -0.39 -13.86
C ASP A 94 -3.82 -1.63 -13.40
N ARG A 95 -3.73 -2.75 -14.13
CA ARG A 95 -4.37 -4.01 -13.70
C ARG A 95 -3.89 -4.50 -12.33
N TRP A 96 -2.62 -4.26 -11.99
CA TRP A 96 -2.09 -4.62 -10.67
C TRP A 96 -2.52 -3.65 -9.58
N MET A 97 -2.69 -2.37 -9.92
CA MET A 97 -3.33 -1.41 -9.03
C MET A 97 -4.73 -1.88 -8.63
N ASP A 98 -5.55 -2.20 -9.61
CA ASP A 98 -6.95 -2.56 -9.38
C ASP A 98 -7.08 -3.97 -8.80
N TRP A 99 -6.26 -4.94 -9.25
CA TRP A 99 -6.20 -6.27 -8.65
C TRP A 99 -5.81 -6.21 -7.15
N THR A 100 -4.86 -5.34 -6.81
CA THR A 100 -4.50 -5.18 -5.40
C THR A 100 -5.66 -4.59 -4.61
N ALA A 101 -6.32 -3.55 -5.11
CA ALA A 101 -7.44 -2.92 -4.42
C ALA A 101 -8.62 -3.87 -4.22
N ALA A 102 -9.00 -4.60 -5.28
CA ALA A 102 -10.21 -5.39 -5.29
C ALA A 102 -10.03 -6.82 -4.75
N THR A 103 -8.81 -7.34 -4.75
CA THR A 103 -8.56 -8.77 -4.53
C THR A 103 -7.51 -9.06 -3.46
N LEU A 104 -6.26 -8.57 -3.62
CA LEU A 104 -5.18 -8.89 -2.68
C LEU A 104 -5.37 -8.19 -1.34
N GLN A 105 -5.63 -6.90 -1.34
CA GLN A 105 -5.75 -6.12 -0.11
C GLN A 105 -6.90 -6.59 0.79
N PRO A 106 -8.11 -6.91 0.31
CA PRO A 106 -9.16 -7.49 1.15
C PRO A 106 -8.72 -8.79 1.85
N ALA A 107 -8.11 -9.73 1.13
CA ALA A 107 -7.62 -10.97 1.73
C ALA A 107 -6.51 -10.71 2.76
N PHE A 108 -5.60 -9.79 2.48
CA PHE A 108 -4.56 -9.38 3.42
C PHE A 108 -5.15 -8.68 4.65
N MET A 109 -6.20 -7.87 4.49
CA MET A 109 -6.87 -7.21 5.62
C MET A 109 -7.55 -8.21 6.56
N ASP A 110 -8.11 -9.32 6.07
CA ASP A 110 -8.64 -10.40 6.91
C ASP A 110 -7.57 -10.93 7.88
N ILE A 111 -6.31 -11.05 7.42
CA ILE A 111 -5.19 -11.44 8.28
C ILE A 111 -4.76 -10.28 9.19
N PHE A 112 -4.51 -9.11 8.60
CA PHE A 112 -3.93 -8.00 9.34
C PHE A 112 -4.87 -7.50 10.45
N TRP A 113 -6.16 -7.35 10.16
CA TRP A 113 -7.15 -7.00 11.18
C TRP A 113 -7.47 -8.16 12.09
N GLY A 114 -7.77 -9.35 11.52
CA GLY A 114 -8.21 -10.49 12.30
C GLY A 114 -7.15 -11.05 13.24
N TYR A 115 -5.90 -11.16 12.77
CA TYR A 115 -4.82 -11.75 13.55
C TYR A 115 -4.00 -10.71 14.31
N TYR A 116 -3.56 -9.63 13.63
CA TYR A 116 -2.60 -8.71 14.25
C TYR A 116 -3.27 -7.61 15.09
N ARG A 117 -4.31 -6.99 14.55
CA ARG A 117 -4.99 -5.88 15.23
C ARG A 117 -6.04 -6.34 16.26
N THR A 118 -6.63 -7.50 16.08
CA THR A 118 -7.61 -8.04 17.04
C THR A 118 -6.89 -8.68 18.22
N PRO A 119 -7.23 -8.29 19.47
CA PRO A 119 -6.73 -8.96 20.67
C PRO A 119 -7.00 -10.47 20.61
N GLU A 120 -6.02 -11.25 21.05
CA GLU A 120 -6.04 -12.72 20.90
C GLU A 120 -7.37 -13.39 21.36
N PRO A 121 -7.96 -13.02 22.52
CA PRO A 121 -9.21 -13.65 22.96
C PRO A 121 -10.44 -13.33 22.06
N LYS A 122 -10.33 -12.32 21.18
CA LYS A 122 -11.39 -11.87 20.29
C LYS A 122 -11.22 -12.29 18.84
N ARG A 123 -10.14 -13.05 18.53
CA ARG A 123 -9.82 -13.48 17.17
C ARG A 123 -10.83 -14.47 16.62
N ASP A 124 -11.36 -14.18 15.43
CA ASP A 124 -12.13 -15.13 14.64
C ASP A 124 -11.19 -15.91 13.70
N TRP A 125 -10.85 -17.11 14.12
CA TRP A 125 -9.98 -18.00 13.35
C TRP A 125 -10.57 -18.47 12.02
N THR A 126 -11.88 -18.36 11.83
CA THR A 126 -12.52 -18.66 10.53
C THR A 126 -12.15 -17.59 9.51
N VAL A 127 -12.25 -16.31 9.90
CA VAL A 127 -11.85 -15.17 9.05
C VAL A 127 -10.35 -15.20 8.80
N ILE A 128 -9.54 -15.45 9.84
CA ILE A 128 -8.08 -15.49 9.72
C ILE A 128 -7.63 -16.59 8.76
N ARG A 129 -8.16 -17.81 8.88
CA ARG A 129 -7.85 -18.92 7.97
C ARG A 129 -8.24 -18.61 6.53
N ARG A 130 -9.43 -18.04 6.31
CA ARG A 130 -9.85 -17.58 4.98
C ARG A 130 -8.85 -16.57 4.39
N GLY A 131 -8.39 -15.63 5.19
CA GLY A 131 -7.36 -14.66 4.78
C GLY A 131 -6.01 -15.31 4.45
N ILE A 132 -5.56 -16.27 5.27
CA ILE A 132 -4.32 -17.05 5.02
C ILE A 132 -4.43 -17.79 3.68
N ASP A 133 -5.50 -18.53 3.45
CA ASP A 133 -5.71 -19.28 2.21
C ASP A 133 -5.85 -18.34 1.00
N GLY A 134 -6.54 -17.22 1.18
CA GLY A 134 -6.65 -16.15 0.20
C GLY A 134 -5.28 -15.60 -0.19
N CYS A 135 -4.47 -15.20 0.79
CA CYS A 135 -3.11 -14.69 0.56
C CYS A 135 -2.21 -15.74 -0.07
N LYS A 136 -2.26 -17.00 0.39
CA LYS A 136 -1.50 -18.10 -0.22
C LYS A 136 -1.78 -18.23 -1.71
N ARG A 137 -3.05 -18.23 -2.10
CA ARG A 137 -3.46 -18.31 -3.51
C ARG A 137 -3.03 -17.07 -4.30
N LEU A 138 -3.25 -15.88 -3.76
CA LEU A 138 -3.02 -14.62 -4.47
C LEU A 138 -1.52 -14.32 -4.61
N TYR A 139 -0.72 -14.50 -3.56
CA TYR A 139 0.73 -14.39 -3.69
C TYR A 139 1.32 -15.50 -4.56
N GLY A 140 0.67 -16.68 -4.65
CA GLY A 140 1.04 -17.72 -5.62
C GLY A 140 0.85 -17.27 -7.08
N ILE A 141 -0.22 -16.52 -7.39
CA ILE A 141 -0.42 -15.89 -8.71
C ILE A 141 0.71 -14.86 -8.98
N LEU A 142 1.01 -14.03 -7.99
CA LEU A 142 2.08 -13.04 -8.10
C LEU A 142 3.45 -13.72 -8.28
N ASP A 143 3.72 -14.81 -7.56
CA ASP A 143 4.97 -15.56 -7.65
C ASP A 143 5.19 -16.14 -9.04
N GLN A 144 4.16 -16.76 -9.62
CA GLN A 144 4.22 -17.26 -11.00
C GLN A 144 4.45 -16.14 -12.01
N HIS A 145 3.81 -15.00 -11.83
CA HIS A 145 3.97 -13.84 -12.69
C HIS A 145 5.40 -13.27 -12.63
N LEU A 146 5.97 -13.16 -11.45
CA LEU A 146 7.32 -12.66 -11.23
C LEU A 146 8.44 -13.64 -11.60
N ALA A 147 8.10 -14.88 -12.01
CA ALA A 147 9.08 -15.82 -12.51
C ALA A 147 9.74 -15.39 -13.84
N THR A 148 9.07 -14.50 -14.59
CA THR A 148 9.53 -14.08 -15.93
C THR A 148 9.92 -12.62 -16.01
N GLN A 149 9.73 -11.84 -14.94
CA GLN A 149 10.03 -10.42 -14.94
C GLN A 149 10.31 -9.89 -13.52
N PRO A 150 11.15 -8.88 -13.38
CA PRO A 150 11.58 -8.39 -12.06
C PRO A 150 10.53 -7.55 -11.32
N PHE A 151 9.58 -6.92 -12.04
CA PHE A 151 8.51 -6.07 -11.49
C PHE A 151 7.16 -6.43 -12.10
N VAL A 152 6.05 -5.96 -11.49
CA VAL A 152 4.71 -6.42 -11.89
C VAL A 152 4.28 -6.02 -13.31
N ALA A 153 4.91 -5.02 -13.91
CA ALA A 153 4.58 -4.57 -15.25
C ALA A 153 5.75 -4.70 -16.25
N GLY A 154 6.87 -5.31 -15.87
CA GLY A 154 8.04 -5.50 -16.74
C GLY A 154 9.38 -5.34 -16.03
N ASP A 155 10.32 -4.69 -16.68
CA ASP A 155 11.73 -4.66 -16.26
C ASP A 155 12.07 -3.58 -15.21
N TYR A 156 11.15 -2.66 -14.94
CA TYR A 156 11.37 -1.55 -14.01
C TYR A 156 10.14 -1.28 -13.15
N LEU A 157 10.35 -0.60 -12.03
CA LEU A 157 9.31 -0.24 -11.08
C LEU A 157 8.31 0.72 -11.72
N THR A 158 7.03 0.39 -11.58
CA THR A 158 5.90 1.19 -12.08
C THR A 158 4.90 1.50 -10.97
N LEU A 159 3.87 2.30 -11.28
CA LEU A 159 2.79 2.57 -10.34
C LEU A 159 2.09 1.29 -9.84
N GLY A 160 2.09 0.22 -10.64
CA GLY A 160 1.51 -1.07 -10.26
C GLY A 160 2.23 -1.76 -9.09
N ASP A 161 3.53 -1.53 -8.95
CA ASP A 161 4.35 -2.11 -7.88
C ASP A 161 4.05 -1.46 -6.52
N ILE A 162 3.61 -0.20 -6.51
CA ILE A 162 3.38 0.54 -5.27
C ILE A 162 2.37 -0.16 -4.34
N PRO A 163 1.13 -0.46 -4.75
CA PRO A 163 0.20 -1.12 -3.86
C PRO A 163 0.56 -2.58 -3.57
N VAL A 164 1.09 -3.31 -4.56
CA VAL A 164 1.53 -4.70 -4.38
C VAL A 164 2.66 -4.76 -3.35
N GLY A 165 3.73 -3.98 -3.57
CA GLY A 165 4.91 -3.95 -2.70
C GLY A 165 4.60 -3.48 -1.28
N ALA A 166 3.66 -2.52 -1.12
CA ALA A 166 3.26 -2.05 0.19
C ALA A 166 2.67 -3.16 1.09
N THR A 167 2.11 -4.23 0.52
CA THR A 167 1.60 -5.36 1.31
C THR A 167 2.72 -6.22 1.90
N LEU A 168 3.87 -6.30 1.22
CA LEU A 168 4.88 -7.33 1.46
C LEU A 168 5.58 -7.18 2.80
N TYR A 169 5.97 -5.96 3.18
CA TYR A 169 6.63 -5.74 4.47
C TYR A 169 5.81 -6.34 5.61
N ARG A 170 4.55 -5.97 5.74
CA ARG A 170 3.70 -6.51 6.80
C ARG A 170 3.41 -7.99 6.64
N TYR A 171 3.23 -8.47 5.41
CA TYR A 171 2.99 -9.88 5.15
C TYR A 171 4.14 -10.75 5.63
N PHE A 172 5.40 -10.31 5.42
CA PHE A 172 6.57 -11.04 5.86
C PHE A 172 6.87 -10.87 7.36
N GLU A 173 6.49 -9.75 7.97
CA GLU A 173 6.64 -9.51 9.41
C GLU A 173 5.58 -10.24 10.29
N LEU A 174 4.45 -10.64 9.72
CA LEU A 174 3.46 -11.40 10.48
C LEU A 174 3.96 -12.83 10.76
N ASP A 175 3.85 -13.26 12.01
CA ASP A 175 4.17 -14.65 12.41
C ASP A 175 3.01 -15.60 12.06
N LEU A 176 2.89 -15.89 10.77
CA LEU A 176 1.86 -16.77 10.20
C LEU A 176 2.48 -17.74 9.21
N PRO A 177 1.92 -18.97 9.05
CA PRO A 177 2.37 -19.92 8.04
C PRO A 177 2.27 -19.35 6.63
N ARG A 178 3.38 -19.39 5.90
CA ARG A 178 3.47 -18.96 4.50
C ARG A 178 3.99 -20.09 3.62
N PRO A 179 3.53 -20.20 2.36
CA PRO A 179 4.19 -21.06 1.38
C PRO A 179 5.56 -20.49 1.00
N SER A 180 6.42 -21.30 0.40
CA SER A 180 7.60 -20.80 -0.29
C SER A 180 7.16 -20.04 -1.55
N LEU A 181 7.66 -18.82 -1.71
CA LEU A 181 7.34 -17.88 -2.79
C LEU A 181 8.63 -17.25 -3.31
N PRO A 182 9.51 -18.02 -3.96
CA PRO A 182 10.88 -17.60 -4.26
C PRO A 182 10.94 -16.35 -5.15
N ASN A 183 9.99 -16.17 -6.08
CA ASN A 183 9.97 -15.01 -6.96
C ASN A 183 9.41 -13.76 -6.24
N VAL A 184 8.42 -13.92 -5.37
CA VAL A 184 7.93 -12.84 -4.50
C VAL A 184 9.01 -12.45 -3.49
N GLU A 185 9.74 -13.40 -2.91
CA GLU A 185 10.84 -13.14 -1.98
C GLU A 185 11.97 -12.37 -2.67
N ALA A 186 12.34 -12.77 -3.89
CA ALA A 186 13.32 -12.06 -4.70
C ALA A 186 12.85 -10.64 -5.10
N TYR A 187 11.57 -10.49 -5.44
CA TYR A 187 10.95 -9.19 -5.70
C TYR A 187 10.96 -8.32 -4.45
N TYR A 188 10.58 -8.87 -3.30
CA TYR A 188 10.61 -8.15 -2.03
C TYR A 188 12.04 -7.68 -1.68
N ALA A 189 13.04 -8.52 -1.87
CA ALA A 189 14.44 -8.14 -1.69
C ALA A 189 14.83 -6.93 -2.57
N ARG A 190 14.44 -6.94 -3.86
CA ARG A 190 14.66 -5.78 -4.75
C ARG A 190 13.98 -4.50 -4.26
N LEU A 191 12.77 -4.61 -3.67
CA LEU A 191 12.10 -3.46 -3.09
C LEU A 191 12.82 -2.94 -1.84
N GLN A 192 13.35 -3.84 -1.00
CA GLN A 192 14.12 -3.49 0.20
C GLN A 192 15.42 -2.74 -0.14
N ASP A 193 15.99 -2.92 -1.33
CA ASP A 193 17.16 -2.16 -1.78
C ASP A 193 16.84 -0.71 -2.13
N ARG A 194 15.56 -0.36 -2.30
CA ARG A 194 15.11 1.00 -2.65
C ARG A 194 15.04 1.89 -1.39
N PRO A 195 15.75 3.04 -1.37
CA PRO A 195 15.72 3.95 -0.21
C PRO A 195 14.31 4.41 0.16
N ALA A 196 13.49 4.77 -0.84
CA ALA A 196 12.12 5.23 -0.62
C ALA A 196 11.21 4.13 -0.02
N TYR A 197 11.39 2.86 -0.43
CA TYR A 197 10.67 1.73 0.16
C TYR A 197 11.02 1.55 1.63
N ARG A 198 12.31 1.55 1.97
CA ARG A 198 12.77 1.46 3.37
C ARG A 198 12.21 2.58 4.23
N GLN A 199 12.28 3.81 3.71
CA GLN A 199 11.85 5.00 4.45
C GLN A 199 10.35 5.04 4.71
N HIS A 200 9.53 4.64 3.74
CA HIS A 200 8.09 4.90 3.77
C HIS A 200 7.22 3.66 3.96
N VAL A 201 7.72 2.45 3.62
CA VAL A 201 6.96 1.20 3.75
C VAL A 201 7.44 0.36 4.92
N MET A 202 8.76 0.24 5.12
CA MET A 202 9.32 -0.54 6.23
C MET A 202 9.27 0.22 7.55
N VAL A 203 8.10 0.77 7.85
CA VAL A 203 7.83 1.54 9.08
C VAL A 203 7.25 0.60 10.13
N PRO A 204 7.78 0.60 11.37
CA PRO A 204 7.21 -0.18 12.47
C PRO A 204 5.71 0.07 12.64
N PHE A 205 4.98 -0.97 12.96
CA PHE A 205 3.52 -0.93 13.12
C PHE A 205 3.04 -1.59 14.41
N ASP A 206 3.94 -1.74 15.39
CA ASP A 206 3.66 -2.35 16.70
C ASP A 206 2.54 -1.64 17.44
N GLU A 207 2.40 -0.33 17.25
CA GLU A 207 1.31 0.46 17.82
C GLU A 207 -0.09 -0.01 17.40
N LEU A 208 -0.18 -0.82 16.35
CA LEU A 208 -1.46 -1.35 15.85
C LEU A 208 -1.81 -2.72 16.44
N LYS A 209 -0.86 -3.37 17.15
CA LYS A 209 -1.04 -4.72 17.67
C LYS A 209 -2.09 -4.75 18.78
N GLY A 210 -3.15 -5.52 18.56
CA GLY A 210 -4.24 -5.63 19.53
C GLY A 210 -5.16 -4.40 19.60
N HIS A 211 -5.05 -3.44 18.67
CA HIS A 211 -5.86 -2.24 18.63
C HIS A 211 -6.80 -2.21 17.42
N THR A 212 -8.11 -2.21 17.68
CA THR A 212 -9.17 -2.15 16.66
C THR A 212 -9.81 -0.76 16.53
N ASP A 213 -9.39 0.20 17.35
CA ASP A 213 -10.13 1.45 17.60
C ASP A 213 -9.81 2.59 16.63
N TYR A 214 -9.13 2.35 15.50
CA TYR A 214 -8.86 3.37 14.48
C TYR A 214 -8.77 2.88 13.07
#